data_b5389ba6cf0d5d7491a658d406337956
#
_entry.id   b5389ba6cf0d5d7491a658d406337956
#
_cell.length_a   1.000
_cell.length_b   1.000
_cell.length_c   1.000
_cell.angle_alpha   90.00
_cell.angle_beta   90.00
_cell.angle_gamma   90.00
#
_symmetry.space_group_name_H-M   'P 1'
#
loop_
_entity.id
_entity.type
_entity.pdbx_description
1 polymer ?
#
loop_
_entity_poly.entity_id
_entity_poly.type
_entity_poly.pdbx_seq_one_letter_code
_entity_poly.pdbx_strand_id
1 'polypeptide(L)' 'AVADLQARIASEQAMLANEQAKLELLAMMAGAEQAMAAQRAREAAVAGHGTFAARFQPVLP' A
#
# COMPACT_ATOMS: atom_id res chain seq x y z
N ALA A 1 -39.55 -12.63 -18.84
CA ALA A 1 -40.37 -12.07 -17.76
C ALA A 1 -39.57 -11.05 -16.96
N VAL A 2 -40.26 -10.10 -16.33
CA VAL A 2 -39.62 -9.03 -15.55
C VAL A 2 -38.79 -9.59 -14.40
N ALA A 3 -39.26 -10.66 -13.77
CA ALA A 3 -38.55 -11.31 -12.68
C ALA A 3 -37.18 -11.84 -13.09
N ASP A 4 -37.07 -12.40 -14.31
CA ASP A 4 -35.79 -12.89 -14.83
C ASP A 4 -34.81 -11.74 -15.10
N LEU A 5 -35.30 -10.62 -15.63
CA LEU A 5 -34.51 -9.45 -15.87
C LEU A 5 -34.03 -8.85 -14.55
N GLN A 6 -34.87 -8.77 -13.55
CA GLN A 6 -34.50 -8.27 -12.22
C GLN A 6 -33.46 -9.16 -11.57
N ALA A 7 -33.57 -10.49 -11.72
CA ALA A 7 -32.58 -11.42 -11.18
C ALA A 7 -31.22 -11.23 -11.87
N ARG A 8 -31.19 -11.01 -13.18
CA ARG A 8 -29.96 -10.76 -13.93
C ARG A 8 -29.31 -9.45 -13.50
N ILE A 9 -30.10 -8.37 -13.35
CA ILE A 9 -29.61 -7.09 -12.90
C ILE A 9 -29.00 -7.22 -11.51
N ALA A 10 -29.70 -7.91 -10.60
CA ALA A 10 -29.18 -8.12 -9.24
C ALA A 10 -27.86 -8.89 -9.25
N SER A 11 -27.75 -9.93 -10.08
CA SER A 11 -26.53 -10.73 -10.23
C SER A 11 -25.39 -9.88 -10.79
N GLU A 12 -25.64 -9.08 -11.81
CA GLU A 12 -24.62 -8.18 -12.39
C GLU A 12 -24.16 -7.14 -11.38
N GLN A 13 -25.07 -6.56 -10.63
CA GLN A 13 -24.73 -5.60 -9.58
C GLN A 13 -23.88 -6.23 -8.50
N ALA A 14 -24.18 -7.47 -8.11
CA ALA A 14 -23.37 -8.20 -7.13
C ALA A 14 -21.96 -8.48 -7.66
N MET A 15 -21.82 -8.84 -8.93
CA MET A 15 -20.51 -9.05 -9.55
C MET A 15 -19.70 -7.76 -9.63
N LEU A 16 -20.33 -6.65 -10.02
CA LEU A 16 -19.67 -5.35 -10.07
C LEU A 16 -19.21 -4.90 -8.69
N ALA A 17 -20.06 -5.07 -7.67
CA ALA A 17 -19.70 -4.73 -6.30
C ALA A 17 -18.51 -5.56 -5.81
N ASN A 18 -18.47 -6.85 -6.17
CA ASN A 18 -17.37 -7.74 -5.83
C ASN A 18 -16.06 -7.33 -6.53
N GLU A 19 -16.12 -7.01 -7.81
CA GLU A 19 -14.97 -6.51 -8.56
C GLU A 19 -14.45 -5.20 -7.98
N GLN A 20 -15.35 -4.30 -7.65
CA GLN A 20 -14.99 -3.01 -7.04
C GLN A 20 -14.31 -3.21 -5.69
N ALA A 21 -14.82 -4.12 -4.86
CA ALA A 21 -14.21 -4.44 -3.58
C ALA A 21 -12.79 -5.00 -3.75
N LYS A 22 -12.58 -5.85 -4.76
CA LYS A 22 -11.24 -6.37 -5.07
C LYS A 22 -10.28 -5.28 -5.50
N LEU A 23 -10.73 -4.34 -6.33
CA LEU A 23 -9.92 -3.21 -6.77
C LEU A 23 -9.55 -2.29 -5.60
N GLU A 24 -10.49 -2.04 -4.70
CA GLU A 24 -10.25 -1.26 -3.49
C GLU A 24 -9.21 -1.94 -2.60
N LEU A 25 -9.32 -3.25 -2.44
CA LEU A 25 -8.35 -4.03 -1.66
C LEU A 25 -6.95 -3.94 -2.27
N LEU A 26 -6.84 -4.10 -3.60
CA LEU A 26 -5.56 -3.97 -4.29
C LEU A 26 -4.96 -2.57 -4.14
N ALA A 27 -5.78 -1.53 -4.21
CA ALA A 27 -5.34 -0.16 -4.00
C ALA A 27 -4.82 0.05 -2.57
N MET A 28 -5.50 -0.51 -1.58
CA MET A 28 -5.05 -0.46 -0.18
C MET A 28 -3.73 -1.19 0.01
N MET A 29 -3.56 -2.34 -0.60
CA MET A 29 -2.32 -3.12 -0.52
C MET A 29 -1.16 -2.35 -1.16
N ALA A 30 -1.37 -1.74 -2.33
CA ALA A 30 -0.37 -0.91 -2.99
C ALA A 30 0.03 0.28 -2.14
N GLY A 31 -0.94 0.94 -1.50
CA GLY A 31 -0.68 2.04 -0.57
C GLY A 31 0.13 1.60 0.64
N ALA A 32 -0.17 0.44 1.20
CA ALA A 32 0.58 -0.12 2.32
C ALA A 32 2.02 -0.45 1.92
N GLU A 33 2.23 -1.03 0.74
CA GLU A 33 3.57 -1.32 0.22
C GLU A 33 4.40 -0.05 0.04
N GLN A 34 3.80 1.01 -0.50
CA GLN A 34 4.46 2.30 -0.65
C GLN A 34 4.83 2.91 0.70
N ALA A 35 3.93 2.83 1.68
CA ALA A 35 4.19 3.33 3.01
C ALA A 35 5.34 2.59 3.69
N MET A 36 5.38 1.27 3.55
CA MET A 36 6.48 0.46 4.08
C MET A 36 7.80 0.75 3.39
N ALA A 37 7.80 0.92 2.07
CA ALA A 37 8.99 1.28 1.32
C ALA A 37 9.51 2.66 1.73
N ALA A 38 8.64 3.63 1.92
CA ALA A 38 9.01 4.97 2.38
C ALA A 38 9.60 4.92 3.79
N GLN A 39 9.03 4.11 4.68
CA GLN A 39 9.56 3.94 6.03
C GLN A 39 10.95 3.31 6.02
N ARG A 40 11.15 2.26 5.22
CA ARG A 40 12.46 1.62 5.07
C ARG A 40 13.51 2.59 4.54
N ALA A 41 13.11 3.43 3.57
CA ALA A 41 14.01 4.44 3.03
C ALA A 41 14.42 5.46 4.08
N ARG A 42 13.48 5.89 4.93
CA ARG A 42 13.78 6.81 6.05
C ARG A 42 14.70 6.17 7.07
N GLU A 43 14.44 4.92 7.42
CA GLU A 43 15.28 4.19 8.37
C GLU A 43 16.70 4.00 7.83
N ALA A 44 16.81 3.66 6.55
CA ALA A 44 18.10 3.53 5.89
C ALA A 44 18.85 4.87 5.84
N ALA A 45 18.16 5.97 5.57
CA ALA A 45 18.77 7.30 5.58
C ALA A 45 19.26 7.69 6.96
N VAL A 46 18.47 7.42 8.00
CA VAL A 46 18.86 7.68 9.39
C VAL A 46 20.07 6.84 9.78
N ALA A 47 20.06 5.56 9.44
CA ALA A 47 21.20 4.67 9.70
C ALA A 47 22.44 5.12 8.95
N GLY A 48 22.29 5.54 7.68
CA GLY A 48 23.39 6.09 6.88
C GLY A 48 23.97 7.36 7.49
N HIS A 49 23.13 8.26 7.96
CA HIS A 49 23.55 9.47 8.65
C HIS A 49 24.30 9.16 9.95
N GLY A 50 23.79 8.22 10.74
CA GLY A 50 24.46 7.81 11.97
C GLY A 50 25.83 7.25 11.70
N THR A 51 25.97 6.39 10.69
CA THR A 51 27.24 5.80 10.30
C THR A 51 28.21 6.86 9.78
N PHE A 52 27.72 7.79 8.96
CA PHE A 52 28.52 8.89 8.43
C PHE A 52 29.03 9.78 9.55
N ALA A 53 28.17 10.18 10.47
CA ALA A 53 28.55 11.01 11.62
C ALA A 53 29.59 10.32 12.50
N ALA A 54 29.44 9.01 12.72
CA ALA A 54 30.39 8.22 13.49
C ALA A 54 31.77 8.17 12.83
N ARG A 55 31.84 8.12 11.51
CA ARG A 55 33.12 8.12 10.77
C ARG A 55 33.83 9.46 10.82
N PHE A 56 33.08 10.55 10.90
CA PHE A 56 33.61 11.89 10.89
C PHE A 56 33.76 12.48 12.28
N GLN A 57 33.40 11.75 13.32
CA GLN A 57 33.63 12.19 14.67
C GLN A 57 35.14 12.20 14.94
N PRO A 58 35.74 13.35 15.20
CA PRO A 58 37.18 13.37 15.50
C PRO A 58 37.42 12.61 16.78
N VAL A 59 38.42 11.74 16.75
CA VAL A 59 38.89 11.08 17.95
C VAL A 59 39.67 12.14 18.74
N LEU A 60 39.02 12.68 19.73
CA LEU A 60 39.70 13.63 20.60
C LEU A 60 40.72 12.86 21.47
N PRO A 61 41.91 13.33 21.55
CA PRO A 61 42.91 12.76 22.45
C PRO A 61 42.53 12.87 23.91
#